data_1d360a131198ea931d6c6e81016d93c3
#
_entry.id   1d360a131198ea931d6c6e81016d93c3
#
_cell.length_a   1.000
_cell.length_b   1.000
_cell.length_c   1.000
_cell.angle_alpha   90.00
_cell.angle_beta   90.00
_cell.angle_gamma   90.00
#
_symmetry.space_group_name_H-M   'P 1'
#
loop_
_entity.id
_entity.type
_entity.pdbx_description
1 polymer ?
#
loop_
_entity_poly.entity_id
_entity_poly.type
_entity_poly.pdbx_seq_one_letter_code
_entity_poly.pdbx_strand_id
1 'polypeptide(L)'
;ASKTIYSGIPNHLNIEGNTTAITKINFAAGAMRRMGDTLIVSPVNKGTFIIEIETTAATKSFPFEADYFPRFVVALTDSIYSDQSAVLKQEVLKSGGLHIAGSKNSGDRLFDNFTLTQYALSINGKHYQVNGKHFPKEVIKAISNLESGSIVSVDDFELYNKDTAQFLSLKGPQTFRIL
;
A
#
# COMPACT_ATOMS: atom_id res chain seq x y z
N ALA A 1 -16.77 -10.64 12.75
CA ALA A 1 -16.34 -10.83 11.36
C ALA A 1 -14.83 -11.03 11.35
N SER A 2 -14.35 -12.06 10.64
CA SER A 2 -12.92 -12.28 10.44
C SER A 2 -12.36 -11.10 9.63
N LYS A 3 -11.30 -10.46 10.12
CA LYS A 3 -10.62 -9.41 9.36
C LYS A 3 -9.77 -10.07 8.29
N THR A 4 -10.01 -9.71 7.03
CA THR A 4 -9.16 -10.16 5.91
C THR A 4 -7.88 -9.37 5.92
N ILE A 5 -6.74 -10.07 5.84
CA ILE A 5 -5.42 -9.49 5.61
C ILE A 5 -4.83 -10.09 4.32
N TYR A 6 -3.67 -9.58 3.89
CA TYR A 6 -3.12 -9.98 2.59
C TYR A 6 -1.78 -10.69 2.75
N SER A 7 -1.63 -11.82 2.03
CA SER A 7 -0.38 -12.58 1.99
C SER A 7 0.68 -11.87 1.15
N GLY A 8 1.95 -12.10 1.52
CA GLY A 8 3.10 -11.55 0.80
C GLY A 8 3.40 -10.08 1.06
N ILE A 9 2.59 -9.39 1.85
CA ILE A 9 2.76 -7.97 2.19
C ILE A 9 2.62 -7.73 3.69
N PRO A 10 3.25 -6.66 4.25
CA PRO A 10 3.06 -6.25 5.63
C PRO A 10 1.65 -5.70 5.88
N ASN A 11 0.93 -6.30 6.82
CA ASN A 11 -0.36 -5.83 7.31
C ASN A 11 -0.19 -5.29 8.73
N HIS A 12 -0.67 -4.08 8.99
CA HIS A 12 -0.54 -3.42 10.28
C HIS A 12 -1.82 -3.65 11.10
N LEU A 13 -1.72 -4.41 12.17
CA LEU A 13 -2.83 -4.73 13.07
C LEU A 13 -2.66 -3.97 14.38
N ASN A 14 -3.66 -3.24 14.81
CA ASN A 14 -3.65 -2.58 16.11
C ASN A 14 -4.04 -3.57 17.21
N ILE A 15 -3.24 -3.58 18.29
CA ILE A 15 -3.52 -4.34 19.50
C ILE A 15 -4.31 -3.43 20.43
N GLU A 16 -5.56 -3.80 20.71
CA GLU A 16 -6.41 -3.06 21.64
C GLU A 16 -6.28 -3.63 23.06
N GLY A 17 -6.30 -2.76 24.08
CA GLY A 17 -6.26 -3.13 25.48
C GLY A 17 -4.92 -2.90 26.14
N ASN A 18 -4.66 -3.62 27.26
CA ASN A 18 -3.43 -3.47 28.02
C ASN A 18 -2.25 -4.20 27.37
N THR A 19 -1.54 -3.50 26.50
CA THR A 19 -0.42 -4.06 25.74
C THR A 19 0.83 -4.29 26.57
N THR A 20 0.93 -3.69 27.77
CA THR A 20 2.05 -3.91 28.70
C THR A 20 1.99 -5.28 29.39
N ALA A 21 0.81 -5.91 29.44
CA ALA A 21 0.65 -7.25 30.00
C ALA A 21 1.04 -8.37 29.02
N ILE A 22 1.35 -8.06 27.76
CA ILE A 22 1.69 -9.04 26.72
C ILE A 22 3.11 -9.56 26.98
N THR A 23 3.21 -10.86 27.20
CA THR A 23 4.49 -11.56 27.45
C THR A 23 5.05 -12.19 26.19
N LYS A 24 4.17 -12.63 25.28
CA LYS A 24 4.57 -13.27 24.02
C LYS A 24 3.49 -13.15 22.95
N ILE A 25 3.90 -13.13 21.69
CA ILE A 25 3.00 -13.23 20.55
C ILE A 25 3.54 -14.32 19.62
N ASN A 26 2.69 -15.25 19.23
CA ASN A 26 3.02 -16.35 18.32
C ASN A 26 2.29 -16.17 17.00
N PHE A 27 3.03 -16.30 15.91
CA PHE A 27 2.53 -16.28 14.54
C PHE A 27 3.39 -17.20 13.68
N ALA A 28 2.83 -18.34 13.26
CA ALA A 28 3.57 -19.36 12.53
C ALA A 28 3.49 -19.24 10.99
N ALA A 29 2.62 -18.36 10.49
CA ALA A 29 2.29 -18.30 9.05
C ALA A 29 3.19 -17.36 8.23
N GLY A 30 4.22 -16.76 8.81
CA GLY A 30 5.12 -15.85 8.11
C GLY A 30 5.93 -14.95 9.03
N ALA A 31 6.35 -13.80 8.53
CA ALA A 31 7.09 -12.83 9.31
C ALA A 31 6.16 -12.01 10.22
N MET A 32 6.64 -11.68 11.41
CA MET A 32 5.94 -10.85 12.39
C MET A 32 6.92 -9.90 13.08
N ARG A 33 6.47 -8.67 13.31
CA ARG A 33 7.19 -7.67 14.10
C ARG A 33 6.21 -6.83 14.91
N ARG A 34 6.52 -6.56 16.17
CA ARG A 34 5.76 -5.65 17.02
C ARG A 34 6.43 -4.28 17.08
N MET A 35 5.64 -3.22 16.97
CA MET A 35 6.06 -1.83 17.13
C MET A 35 5.05 -1.11 18.04
N GLY A 36 5.35 -1.01 19.34
CA GLY A 36 4.40 -0.48 20.33
C GLY A 36 3.12 -1.30 20.36
N ASP A 37 2.00 -0.66 20.05
CA ASP A 37 0.67 -1.26 20.01
C ASP A 37 0.29 -1.79 18.59
N THR A 38 1.20 -1.68 17.63
CA THR A 38 1.00 -2.20 16.27
C THR A 38 1.76 -3.50 16.09
N LEU A 39 1.05 -4.52 15.58
CA LEU A 39 1.61 -5.78 15.13
C LEU A 39 1.66 -5.78 13.62
N ILE A 40 2.84 -5.91 13.05
CA ILE A 40 3.05 -6.02 11.60
C ILE A 40 3.21 -7.49 11.27
N VAL A 41 2.28 -8.05 10.49
CA VAL A 41 2.28 -9.45 10.07
C VAL A 41 2.32 -9.57 8.56
N SER A 42 3.13 -10.51 8.06
CA SER A 42 3.25 -10.80 6.61
C SER A 42 3.08 -12.29 6.41
N PRO A 43 1.84 -12.77 6.23
CA PRO A 43 1.58 -14.17 5.91
C PRO A 43 2.24 -14.55 4.60
N VAL A 44 2.84 -15.75 4.53
CA VAL A 44 3.49 -16.24 3.29
C VAL A 44 2.44 -16.71 2.28
N ASN A 45 1.38 -17.36 2.76
CA ASN A 45 0.37 -17.99 1.93
C ASN A 45 -1.04 -17.47 2.25
N LYS A 46 -1.95 -17.64 1.29
CA LYS A 46 -3.39 -17.54 1.49
C LYS A 46 -3.88 -18.65 2.42
N GLY A 47 -4.88 -18.35 3.23
CA GLY A 47 -5.56 -19.30 4.11
C GLY A 47 -5.90 -18.74 5.47
N THR A 48 -6.44 -19.60 6.33
CA THR A 48 -6.74 -19.26 7.72
C THR A 48 -5.52 -19.49 8.60
N PHE A 49 -5.22 -18.55 9.48
CA PHE A 49 -4.17 -18.69 10.49
C PHE A 49 -4.57 -18.02 11.80
N ILE A 50 -3.79 -18.30 12.84
CA ILE A 50 -4.06 -17.83 14.20
C ILE A 50 -2.87 -17.00 14.68
N ILE A 51 -3.18 -15.83 15.27
CA ILE A 51 -2.24 -15.08 16.09
C ILE A 51 -2.60 -15.37 17.55
N GLU A 52 -1.65 -15.89 18.31
CA GLU A 52 -1.81 -16.12 19.75
C GLU A 52 -1.10 -15.03 20.53
N ILE A 53 -1.81 -14.43 21.48
CA ILE A 53 -1.27 -13.41 22.38
C ILE A 53 -1.29 -13.97 23.79
N GLU A 54 -0.13 -14.18 24.37
CA GLU A 54 0.07 -14.59 25.77
C GLU A 54 0.22 -13.34 26.64
N THR A 55 -0.52 -13.30 27.72
CA THR A 55 -0.42 -12.28 28.75
C THR A 55 -0.09 -12.95 30.08
N THR A 56 0.20 -12.17 31.11
CA THR A 56 0.39 -12.68 32.49
C THR A 56 -0.84 -13.41 33.04
N ALA A 57 -2.03 -13.19 32.48
CA ALA A 57 -3.28 -13.75 32.99
C ALA A 57 -3.84 -14.88 32.11
N ALA A 58 -3.63 -14.85 30.78
CA ALA A 58 -4.25 -15.79 29.85
C ALA A 58 -3.59 -15.76 28.46
N THR A 59 -3.83 -16.80 27.69
CA THR A 59 -3.56 -16.84 26.24
C THR A 59 -4.86 -16.64 25.46
N LYS A 60 -4.85 -15.76 24.47
CA LYS A 60 -5.96 -15.52 23.56
C LYS A 60 -5.55 -15.80 22.12
N SER A 61 -6.44 -16.46 21.38
CA SER A 61 -6.24 -16.81 19.97
C SER A 61 -7.14 -15.97 19.08
N PHE A 62 -6.58 -15.40 18.04
CA PHE A 62 -7.26 -14.53 17.08
C PHE A 62 -7.14 -15.15 15.69
N PRO A 63 -8.23 -15.70 15.14
CA PRO A 63 -8.24 -16.23 13.77
C PRO A 63 -8.33 -15.08 12.75
N PHE A 64 -7.56 -15.22 11.66
CA PHE A 64 -7.53 -14.32 10.52
C PHE A 64 -7.63 -15.11 9.22
N GLU A 65 -8.23 -14.48 8.20
CA GLU A 65 -8.20 -14.95 6.83
C GLU A 65 -7.17 -14.14 6.05
N ALA A 66 -6.21 -14.82 5.40
CA ALA A 66 -5.29 -14.19 4.45
C ALA A 66 -5.70 -14.51 3.02
N ASP A 67 -5.76 -13.48 2.19
CA ASP A 67 -5.96 -13.62 0.75
C ASP A 67 -4.79 -12.98 -0.01
N TYR A 68 -4.67 -13.24 -1.32
CA TYR A 68 -3.69 -12.55 -2.14
C TYR A 68 -4.09 -11.09 -2.33
N PHE A 69 -3.10 -10.20 -2.23
CA PHE A 69 -3.34 -8.81 -2.59
C PHE A 69 -3.60 -8.73 -4.10
N PRO A 70 -4.69 -8.11 -4.54
CA PRO A 70 -5.02 -8.04 -5.94
C PRO A 70 -4.00 -7.19 -6.71
N ARG A 71 -3.82 -7.48 -8.00
CA ARG A 71 -2.99 -6.66 -8.87
C ARG A 71 -3.52 -5.23 -8.92
N PHE A 72 -2.65 -4.28 -8.70
CA PHE A 72 -2.96 -2.86 -8.75
C PHE A 72 -2.08 -2.15 -9.77
N VAL A 73 -2.54 -0.98 -10.18
CA VAL A 73 -1.81 -0.01 -10.96
C VAL A 73 -1.97 1.36 -10.30
N VAL A 74 -1.01 2.22 -10.52
CA VAL A 74 -1.14 3.63 -10.17
C VAL A 74 -1.86 4.33 -11.29
N ALA A 75 -2.89 5.10 -10.98
CA ALA A 75 -3.66 5.86 -11.95
C ALA A 75 -3.50 7.36 -11.71
N LEU A 76 -3.43 8.12 -12.80
CA LEU A 76 -3.46 9.58 -12.82
C LEU A 76 -4.91 10.08 -12.91
N THR A 77 -5.71 9.40 -13.72
CA THR A 77 -7.14 9.64 -13.91
C THR A 77 -7.83 8.29 -14.13
N ASP A 78 -9.14 8.27 -14.23
CA ASP A 78 -9.93 7.05 -14.50
C ASP A 78 -9.57 6.37 -15.84
N SER A 79 -8.81 7.03 -16.70
CA SER A 79 -8.43 6.52 -18.02
C SER A 79 -6.92 6.41 -18.25
N ILE A 80 -6.08 6.85 -17.30
CA ILE A 80 -4.62 6.90 -17.47
C ILE A 80 -3.95 6.13 -16.34
N TYR A 81 -3.39 4.97 -16.67
CA TYR A 81 -2.81 3.98 -15.75
C TYR A 81 -1.32 3.77 -16.01
N SER A 82 -0.58 3.35 -15.00
CA SER A 82 0.86 3.05 -15.10
C SER A 82 1.21 1.88 -16.00
N ASP A 83 0.27 0.98 -16.30
CA ASP A 83 0.45 -0.11 -17.27
C ASP A 83 0.30 0.32 -18.73
N GLN A 84 0.03 1.60 -18.99
CA GLN A 84 0.03 2.18 -20.32
C GLN A 84 1.45 2.56 -20.76
N SER A 85 1.70 2.48 -22.08
CA SER A 85 3.03 2.68 -22.64
C SER A 85 3.57 4.10 -22.50
N ALA A 86 2.69 5.11 -22.50
CA ALA A 86 3.10 6.51 -22.41
C ALA A 86 1.93 7.44 -22.03
N VAL A 87 2.24 8.62 -21.49
CA VAL A 87 1.28 9.62 -21.04
C VAL A 87 1.77 11.04 -21.34
N LEU A 88 0.85 11.92 -21.75
CA LEU A 88 1.18 13.32 -21.99
C LEU A 88 1.53 14.03 -20.68
N LYS A 89 2.62 14.79 -20.68
CA LYS A 89 3.06 15.56 -19.50
C LYS A 89 1.95 16.46 -18.95
N GLN A 90 1.16 17.08 -19.82
CA GLN A 90 0.04 17.93 -19.42
C GLN A 90 -1.04 17.18 -18.65
N GLU A 91 -1.30 15.91 -18.99
CA GLU A 91 -2.27 15.07 -18.28
C GLU A 91 -1.77 14.72 -16.88
N VAL A 92 -0.45 14.42 -16.73
CA VAL A 92 0.16 14.20 -15.41
C VAL A 92 0.03 15.43 -14.52
N LEU A 93 0.32 16.61 -15.07
CA LEU A 93 0.21 17.89 -14.33
C LEU A 93 -1.25 18.23 -14.00
N LYS A 94 -2.19 17.96 -14.93
CA LYS A 94 -3.61 18.21 -14.73
C LYS A 94 -4.22 17.29 -13.68
N SER A 95 -3.77 16.04 -13.57
CA SER A 95 -4.25 15.11 -12.54
C SER A 95 -3.92 15.59 -11.13
N GLY A 96 -2.80 16.27 -10.95
CA GLY A 96 -2.34 16.82 -9.67
C GLY A 96 -1.99 15.78 -8.62
N GLY A 97 -1.96 14.49 -8.96
CA GLY A 97 -1.67 13.43 -8.01
C GLY A 97 -1.91 12.03 -8.56
N LEU A 98 -1.88 11.04 -7.66
CA LEU A 98 -2.04 9.62 -7.97
C LEU A 98 -3.13 8.98 -7.12
N HIS A 99 -3.74 7.91 -7.63
CA HIS A 99 -4.57 6.99 -6.86
C HIS A 99 -4.29 5.54 -7.25
N ILE A 100 -4.73 4.60 -6.45
CA ILE A 100 -4.62 3.17 -6.74
C ILE A 100 -5.88 2.71 -7.45
N ALA A 101 -5.71 1.91 -8.48
CA ALA A 101 -6.79 1.30 -9.23
C ALA A 101 -6.49 -0.17 -9.55
N GLY A 102 -7.49 -0.95 -9.92
CA GLY A 102 -7.31 -2.22 -10.60
C GLY A 102 -6.70 -2.02 -11.98
N SER A 103 -6.03 -3.03 -12.54
CA SER A 103 -5.55 -2.93 -13.92
C SER A 103 -6.73 -2.72 -14.88
N LYS A 104 -6.49 -2.06 -16.00
CA LYS A 104 -7.52 -1.69 -16.99
C LYS A 104 -8.46 -2.83 -17.40
N ASN A 105 -7.99 -4.07 -17.29
CA ASN A 105 -8.75 -5.28 -17.67
C ASN A 105 -9.47 -5.97 -16.50
N SER A 106 -9.30 -5.50 -15.25
CA SER A 106 -9.84 -6.20 -14.09
C SER A 106 -11.27 -5.81 -13.73
N GLY A 107 -11.76 -4.66 -14.21
CA GLY A 107 -13.12 -4.18 -13.93
C GLY A 107 -13.42 -3.98 -12.44
N ASP A 108 -12.42 -4.07 -11.57
CA ASP A 108 -12.59 -4.24 -10.15
C ASP A 108 -12.65 -2.91 -9.40
N ARG A 109 -13.77 -2.70 -8.72
CA ARG A 109 -13.95 -1.69 -7.68
C ARG A 109 -13.25 -2.04 -6.36
N LEU A 110 -12.39 -3.07 -6.36
CA LEU A 110 -11.68 -3.56 -5.18
C LEU A 110 -10.84 -2.48 -4.49
N PHE A 111 -10.40 -1.47 -5.25
CA PHE A 111 -9.57 -0.39 -4.73
C PHE A 111 -10.34 0.84 -4.26
N ASP A 112 -11.68 0.89 -4.40
CA ASP A 112 -12.49 2.03 -3.96
C ASP A 112 -12.40 2.26 -2.42
N ASN A 113 -12.10 1.19 -1.68
CA ASN A 113 -11.94 1.22 -0.24
C ASN A 113 -10.50 1.50 0.21
N PHE A 114 -9.56 1.62 -0.73
CA PHE A 114 -8.18 1.96 -0.42
C PHE A 114 -7.88 3.44 -0.70
N THR A 115 -7.14 4.04 0.20
CA THR A 115 -6.62 5.40 0.03
C THR A 115 -5.10 5.36 0.01
N LEU A 116 -4.50 5.93 -1.03
CA LEU A 116 -3.06 6.13 -1.11
C LEU A 116 -2.66 7.22 -0.12
N THR A 117 -1.93 6.85 0.93
CA THR A 117 -1.52 7.76 2.01
C THR A 117 -0.09 8.26 1.85
N GLN A 118 0.77 7.46 1.21
CA GLN A 118 2.15 7.80 0.99
C GLN A 118 2.73 7.04 -0.20
N TYR A 119 3.70 7.62 -0.90
CA TYR A 119 4.49 6.96 -1.94
C TYR A 119 5.80 7.69 -2.21
N ALA A 120 6.75 7.00 -2.83
CA ALA A 120 7.99 7.57 -3.31
C ALA A 120 7.93 7.79 -4.82
N LEU A 121 8.45 8.91 -5.31
CA LEU A 121 8.64 9.22 -6.73
C LEU A 121 10.11 9.31 -7.05
N SER A 122 10.51 8.74 -8.18
CA SER A 122 11.83 8.95 -8.78
C SER A 122 11.67 9.65 -10.12
N ILE A 123 12.26 10.85 -10.23
CA ILE A 123 12.21 11.71 -11.41
C ILE A 123 13.64 12.15 -11.75
N ASN A 124 14.17 11.72 -12.89
CA ASN A 124 15.55 12.04 -13.32
C ASN A 124 16.59 11.72 -12.22
N GLY A 125 16.45 10.57 -11.56
CA GLY A 125 17.36 10.13 -10.49
C GLY A 125 17.20 10.85 -9.14
N LYS A 126 16.30 11.82 -9.04
CA LYS A 126 15.94 12.46 -7.78
C LYS A 126 14.74 11.81 -7.15
N HIS A 127 14.80 11.55 -5.83
CA HIS A 127 13.75 10.94 -5.07
C HIS A 127 12.93 11.96 -4.29
N TYR A 128 11.61 11.77 -4.29
CA TYR A 128 10.63 12.59 -3.58
C TYR A 128 9.71 11.68 -2.76
N GLN A 129 9.58 11.98 -1.48
CA GLN A 129 8.58 11.34 -0.63
C GLN A 129 7.31 12.19 -0.66
N VAL A 130 6.19 11.57 -1.03
CA VAL A 130 4.89 12.25 -1.12
C VAL A 130 3.95 11.69 -0.06
N ASN A 131 3.40 12.59 0.76
CA ASN A 131 2.36 12.27 1.74
C ASN A 131 0.99 12.62 1.17
N GLY A 132 0.08 11.66 1.19
CA GLY A 132 -1.22 11.78 0.54
C GLY A 132 -1.15 11.51 -0.97
N LYS A 133 -2.23 11.76 -1.67
CA LYS A 133 -2.38 11.47 -3.10
C LYS A 133 -1.89 12.59 -4.02
N HIS A 134 -1.80 13.83 -3.54
CA HIS A 134 -1.51 15.00 -4.36
C HIS A 134 -0.03 15.29 -4.48
N PHE A 135 0.41 15.71 -5.66
CA PHE A 135 1.78 16.14 -5.90
C PHE A 135 2.10 17.43 -5.17
N PRO A 136 3.17 17.47 -4.35
CA PRO A 136 3.67 18.72 -3.79
C PRO A 136 4.28 19.61 -4.89
N LYS A 137 4.47 20.91 -4.60
CA LYS A 137 4.92 21.90 -5.58
C LYS A 137 6.26 21.55 -6.22
N GLU A 138 7.20 20.98 -5.47
CA GLU A 138 8.50 20.54 -5.97
C GLU A 138 8.39 19.40 -6.98
N VAL A 139 7.45 18.46 -6.79
CA VAL A 139 7.16 17.36 -7.73
C VAL A 139 6.52 17.92 -8.99
N ILE A 140 5.55 18.83 -8.88
CA ILE A 140 4.92 19.50 -10.03
C ILE A 140 5.99 20.22 -10.86
N LYS A 141 6.91 20.95 -10.21
CA LYS A 141 8.02 21.63 -10.87
C LYS A 141 8.97 20.63 -11.56
N ALA A 142 9.30 19.53 -10.91
CA ALA A 142 10.15 18.51 -11.50
C ALA A 142 9.49 17.87 -12.75
N ILE A 143 8.20 17.53 -12.68
CA ILE A 143 7.45 16.98 -13.82
C ILE A 143 7.35 17.99 -14.96
N SER A 144 7.12 19.28 -14.68
CA SER A 144 7.02 20.32 -15.72
C SER A 144 8.29 20.49 -16.55
N ASN A 145 9.45 20.18 -15.96
CA ASN A 145 10.76 20.26 -16.60
C ASN A 145 11.19 18.97 -17.32
N LEU A 146 10.33 17.91 -17.33
CA LEU A 146 10.66 16.67 -18.01
C LEU A 146 10.61 16.84 -19.54
N GLU A 147 11.51 16.15 -20.19
CA GLU A 147 11.52 16.01 -21.64
C GLU A 147 10.73 14.79 -22.10
N SER A 148 10.29 14.78 -23.34
CA SER A 148 9.67 13.60 -23.96
C SER A 148 10.61 12.40 -23.87
N GLY A 149 10.07 11.23 -23.51
CA GLY A 149 10.82 10.01 -23.27
C GLY A 149 11.27 9.82 -21.82
N SER A 150 11.19 10.85 -20.97
CA SER A 150 11.50 10.72 -19.53
C SER A 150 10.60 9.70 -18.85
N ILE A 151 11.15 9.01 -17.83
CA ILE A 151 10.41 8.03 -17.03
C ILE A 151 10.23 8.59 -15.62
N VAL A 152 8.98 8.55 -15.16
CA VAL A 152 8.62 8.78 -13.76
C VAL A 152 8.33 7.42 -13.13
N SER A 153 9.05 7.06 -12.09
CA SER A 153 8.83 5.83 -11.34
C SER A 153 8.17 6.14 -10.00
N VAL A 154 7.21 5.32 -9.62
CA VAL A 154 6.48 5.40 -8.36
C VAL A 154 6.67 4.10 -7.61
N ASP A 155 7.02 4.16 -6.34
CA ASP A 155 7.30 2.99 -5.49
C ASP A 155 6.95 3.28 -4.02
N ASP A 156 7.21 2.30 -3.14
CA ASP A 156 7.02 2.41 -1.68
C ASP A 156 5.64 2.96 -1.28
N PHE A 157 4.58 2.30 -1.76
CA PHE A 157 3.21 2.71 -1.51
C PHE A 157 2.77 2.36 -0.10
N GLU A 158 2.12 3.30 0.59
CA GLU A 158 1.34 3.03 1.78
C GLU A 158 -0.14 3.29 1.48
N LEU A 159 -0.96 2.28 1.74
CA LEU A 159 -2.40 2.32 1.53
C LEU A 159 -3.14 2.20 2.85
N TYR A 160 -4.20 2.96 3.01
CA TYR A 160 -5.17 2.80 4.09
C TYR A 160 -6.42 2.11 3.56
N ASN A 161 -6.77 0.96 4.16
CA ASN A 161 -8.01 0.25 3.87
C ASN A 161 -9.10 0.73 4.83
N LYS A 162 -10.14 1.37 4.28
CA LYS A 162 -11.25 1.93 5.07
C LYS A 162 -12.12 0.86 5.74
N ASP A 163 -12.27 -0.30 5.10
CA ASP A 163 -13.13 -1.38 5.61
C ASP A 163 -12.54 -2.05 6.85
N THR A 164 -11.22 -2.22 6.86
CA THR A 164 -10.50 -2.91 7.93
C THR A 164 -9.78 -1.97 8.88
N ALA A 165 -9.73 -0.67 8.56
CA ALA A 165 -8.97 0.35 9.28
C ALA A 165 -7.48 0.00 9.41
N GLN A 166 -6.89 -0.55 8.35
CA GLN A 166 -5.51 -1.05 8.35
C GLN A 166 -4.66 -0.33 7.32
N PHE A 167 -3.36 -0.18 7.63
CA PHE A 167 -2.35 0.24 6.67
C PHE A 167 -1.69 -0.97 6.02
N LEU A 168 -1.40 -0.84 4.73
CA LEU A 168 -0.68 -1.82 3.93
C LEU A 168 0.52 -1.14 3.28
N SER A 169 1.68 -1.79 3.32
CA SER A 169 2.88 -1.32 2.63
C SER A 169 3.15 -2.20 1.42
N LEU A 170 3.23 -1.59 0.25
CA LEU A 170 3.47 -2.26 -1.02
C LEU A 170 4.76 -1.73 -1.64
N LYS A 171 5.51 -2.63 -2.27
CA LYS A 171 6.71 -2.31 -3.03
C LYS A 171 6.59 -2.84 -4.44
N GLY A 172 7.31 -2.20 -5.33
CA GLY A 172 7.40 -2.57 -6.73
C GLY A 172 7.11 -1.37 -7.62
N PRO A 173 8.06 -1.01 -8.49
CA PRO A 173 7.97 0.21 -9.27
C PRO A 173 6.81 0.14 -10.26
N GLN A 174 6.05 1.21 -10.29
CA GLN A 174 5.08 1.52 -11.34
C GLN A 174 5.65 2.69 -12.14
N THR A 175 5.58 2.66 -13.45
CA THR A 175 6.25 3.68 -14.28
C THR A 175 5.30 4.34 -15.25
N PHE A 176 5.55 5.64 -15.48
CA PHE A 176 4.95 6.42 -16.56
C PHE A 176 6.07 6.92 -17.47
N ARG A 177 5.91 6.74 -18.78
CA ARG A 177 6.77 7.39 -19.77
C ARG A 177 6.09 8.68 -20.23
N ILE A 178 6.81 9.78 -20.16
CA ILE A 178 6.31 11.10 -20.60
C ILE A 178 6.43 11.23 -22.12
N LEU A 179 5.36 11.72 -22.76
CA LEU A 179 5.33 12.11 -24.19
C LEU A 179 5.63 13.61 -24.34
#